data_05016c148cf7c87d6703aad51c40bcd4
#
_entry.id   05016c148cf7c87d6703aad51c40bcd4
#
_cell.length_a   1.000
_cell.length_b   1.000
_cell.length_c   1.000
_cell.angle_alpha   90.00
_cell.angle_beta   90.00
_cell.angle_gamma   90.00
#
_symmetry.space_group_name_H-M   'P 1'
#
loop_
_entity.id
_entity.type
_entity.pdbx_description
1 polymer ?
#
loop_
_entity_poly.entity_id
_entity_poly.type
_entity_poly.pdbx_seq_one_letter_code
_entity_poly.pdbx_strand_id
1 'polypeptide(L)'
;VVRLHTGDPCLYGAIKEQMDELDRRKIPFEDCPGVSSFCGAAAALKAEYTLPGISQSVVITRMAGRTPVPEKESIRSFAAHQATMVLFLSTGMLEKLSEELVAGGYQEETPAAIVYKATWPEEKVMHCTVGTLAETAEREKVTKTALIVVGNVLNTEYERSKLYDPAFTTEFRKGKEV
;
A
#
# COMPACT_ATOMS: atom_id res chain seq x y z
N VAL A 1 22.58 -21.83 5.32
CA VAL A 1 22.34 -21.05 4.09
C VAL A 1 21.37 -19.95 4.46
N VAL A 2 21.65 -18.72 4.00
CA VAL A 2 20.76 -17.58 4.19
C VAL A 2 20.26 -17.15 2.81
N ARG A 3 18.93 -16.99 2.68
CA ARG A 3 18.32 -16.40 1.51
C ARG A 3 17.82 -15.01 1.84
N LEU A 4 18.33 -14.00 1.15
CA LEU A 4 17.91 -12.62 1.33
C LEU A 4 16.72 -12.30 0.42
N HIS A 5 15.77 -11.55 0.98
CA HIS A 5 14.63 -10.98 0.28
C HIS A 5 14.63 -9.46 0.44
N THR A 6 13.97 -8.77 -0.46
CA THR A 6 13.68 -7.34 -0.31
C THR A 6 12.32 -7.17 0.38
N GLY A 7 12.23 -6.25 1.32
CA GLY A 7 11.00 -6.04 2.08
C GLY A 7 10.70 -7.20 3.03
N ASP A 8 9.46 -7.64 3.06
CA ASP A 8 9.01 -8.80 3.82
C ASP A 8 8.66 -9.95 2.86
N PRO A 9 9.21 -11.16 3.06
CA PRO A 9 8.96 -12.28 2.17
C PRO A 9 7.51 -12.78 2.15
N CYS A 10 6.69 -12.45 3.17
CA CYS A 10 5.29 -12.87 3.23
C CYS A 10 4.40 -12.18 2.19
N LEU A 11 4.82 -11.02 1.64
CA LEU A 11 4.08 -10.27 0.63
C LEU A 11 4.73 -10.40 -0.74
N TYR A 12 4.08 -11.19 -1.63
CA TYR A 12 4.51 -11.42 -3.01
C TYR A 12 5.94 -11.99 -3.16
N GLY A 13 6.48 -12.59 -2.08
CA GLY A 13 7.85 -13.12 -2.04
C GLY A 13 8.00 -14.54 -2.60
N ALA A 14 6.92 -15.22 -2.97
CA ALA A 14 6.90 -16.63 -3.40
C ALA A 14 7.64 -17.58 -2.43
N ILE A 15 7.63 -17.24 -1.14
CA ILE A 15 8.38 -17.97 -0.11
C ILE A 15 7.71 -19.31 0.24
N LYS A 16 6.37 -19.40 0.11
CA LYS A 16 5.63 -20.61 0.47
C LYS A 16 6.12 -21.85 -0.28
N GLU A 17 6.40 -21.73 -1.57
CA GLU A 17 6.93 -22.82 -2.39
C GLU A 17 8.27 -23.34 -1.86
N GLN A 18 9.11 -22.44 -1.34
CA GLN A 18 10.41 -22.80 -0.77
C GLN A 18 10.26 -23.49 0.58
N MET A 19 9.37 -22.98 1.45
CA MET A 19 9.03 -23.58 2.72
C MET A 19 8.51 -25.00 2.52
N ASP A 20 7.59 -25.21 1.57
CA ASP A 20 7.03 -26.52 1.26
C ASP A 20 8.11 -27.52 0.80
N GLU A 21 9.08 -27.06 0.00
CA GLU A 21 10.17 -27.91 -0.46
C GLU A 21 11.15 -28.27 0.69
N LEU A 22 11.41 -27.32 1.61
CA LEU A 22 12.23 -27.58 2.79
C LEU A 22 11.52 -28.57 3.74
N ASP A 23 10.23 -28.39 3.98
CA ASP A 23 9.40 -29.29 4.80
C ASP A 23 9.37 -30.71 4.20
N ARG A 24 9.18 -30.83 2.89
CA ARG A 24 9.20 -32.12 2.20
C ARG A 24 10.53 -32.85 2.38
N ARG A 25 11.63 -32.11 2.46
CA ARG A 25 12.98 -32.64 2.71
C ARG A 25 13.32 -32.76 4.19
N LYS A 26 12.42 -32.36 5.09
CA LYS A 26 12.67 -32.34 6.54
C LYS A 26 13.89 -31.50 6.93
N ILE A 27 14.12 -30.41 6.20
CA ILE A 27 15.17 -29.43 6.48
C ILE A 27 14.57 -28.34 7.37
N PRO A 28 15.07 -28.16 8.62
CA PRO A 28 14.59 -27.09 9.47
C PRO A 28 14.94 -25.73 8.87
N PHE A 29 14.02 -24.77 8.97
CA PHE A 29 14.21 -23.40 8.52
C PHE A 29 13.53 -22.42 9.47
N GLU A 30 13.94 -21.19 9.41
CA GLU A 30 13.33 -20.06 10.09
C GLU A 30 13.04 -18.96 9.06
N ASP A 31 11.93 -18.27 9.23
CA ASP A 31 11.58 -17.07 8.47
C ASP A 31 11.77 -15.85 9.38
N CYS A 32 12.56 -14.90 8.91
CA CYS A 32 12.81 -13.65 9.62
C CYS A 32 11.96 -12.55 9.00
N PRO A 33 10.99 -11.96 9.73
CA PRO A 33 10.15 -10.91 9.20
C PRO A 33 10.96 -9.68 8.82
N GLY A 34 10.53 -9.03 7.75
CA GLY A 34 11.13 -7.79 7.26
C GLY A 34 10.16 -6.62 7.29
N VAL A 35 10.58 -5.48 6.77
CA VAL A 35 9.73 -4.31 6.57
C VAL A 35 9.33 -4.24 5.11
N SER A 36 8.05 -4.47 4.83
CA SER A 36 7.55 -4.42 3.46
C SER A 36 7.62 -3.01 2.88
N SER A 37 7.81 -2.92 1.57
CA SER A 37 7.93 -1.65 0.85
C SER A 37 6.71 -0.74 1.00
N PHE A 38 5.53 -1.26 1.35
CA PHE A 38 4.38 -0.39 1.62
C PHE A 38 4.57 0.44 2.89
N CYS A 39 5.29 -0.05 3.89
CA CYS A 39 5.68 0.74 5.06
C CYS A 39 6.70 1.82 4.67
N GLY A 40 7.66 1.48 3.80
CA GLY A 40 8.61 2.44 3.26
C GLY A 40 7.92 3.54 2.45
N ALA A 41 6.91 3.18 1.66
CA ALA A 41 6.10 4.16 0.92
C ALA A 41 5.33 5.11 1.86
N ALA A 42 4.74 4.60 2.94
CA ALA A 42 4.09 5.44 3.95
C ALA A 42 5.07 6.43 4.59
N ALA A 43 6.28 5.97 4.92
CA ALA A 43 7.32 6.83 5.48
C ALA A 43 7.75 7.93 4.51
N ALA A 44 7.97 7.59 3.23
CA ALA A 44 8.31 8.55 2.18
C ALA A 44 7.20 9.60 1.96
N LEU A 45 5.94 9.18 2.04
CA LEU A 45 4.75 10.03 1.95
C LEU A 45 4.49 10.84 3.23
N LYS A 46 5.12 10.49 4.36
CA LYS A 46 4.79 10.99 5.70
C LYS A 46 3.31 10.82 6.02
N ALA A 47 2.74 9.70 5.59
CA ALA A 47 1.32 9.39 5.70
C ALA A 47 1.07 8.24 6.67
N GLU A 48 -0.04 8.32 7.38
CA GLU A 48 -0.65 7.19 8.07
C GLU A 48 -1.79 6.65 7.22
N TYR A 49 -1.78 5.37 6.91
CA TYR A 49 -2.80 4.75 6.06
C TYR A 49 -4.17 4.62 6.70
N THR A 50 -4.24 4.80 8.02
CA THR A 50 -5.44 4.57 8.83
C THR A 50 -5.78 5.82 9.63
N LEU A 51 -6.43 6.80 9.01
CA LEU A 51 -6.82 8.04 9.67
C LEU A 51 -8.26 7.98 10.17
N PRO A 52 -8.54 8.45 11.42
CA PRO A 52 -9.91 8.55 11.93
C PRO A 52 -10.82 9.35 10.99
N GLY A 53 -12.03 8.85 10.77
CA GLY A 53 -13.02 9.50 9.91
C GLY A 53 -12.76 9.41 8.40
N ILE A 54 -11.58 8.95 7.98
CA ILE A 54 -11.19 8.85 6.57
C ILE A 54 -11.15 7.40 6.10
N SER A 55 -10.25 6.60 6.67
CA SER A 55 -10.11 5.18 6.36
C SER A 55 -9.49 4.46 7.54
N GLN A 56 -10.05 3.31 7.92
CA GLN A 56 -9.52 2.45 8.98
C GLN A 56 -9.06 1.09 8.42
N SER A 57 -9.02 0.97 7.10
CA SER A 57 -8.63 -0.26 6.42
C SER A 57 -7.60 0.02 5.34
N VAL A 58 -6.69 -0.91 5.17
CA VAL A 58 -5.66 -0.87 4.10
C VAL A 58 -5.81 -2.12 3.25
N VAL A 59 -6.09 -1.94 1.99
CA VAL A 59 -6.12 -3.01 1.00
C VAL A 59 -4.77 -3.06 0.29
N ILE A 60 -4.02 -4.13 0.50
CA ILE A 60 -2.77 -4.39 -0.19
C ILE A 60 -3.06 -5.40 -1.29
N THR A 61 -2.92 -4.99 -2.54
CA THR A 61 -3.25 -5.84 -3.69
C THR A 61 -2.40 -5.51 -4.92
N ARG A 62 -2.74 -6.08 -6.05
CA ARG A 62 -2.10 -5.84 -7.34
C ARG A 62 -3.10 -5.98 -8.49
N MET A 63 -2.78 -5.41 -9.62
CA MET A 63 -3.48 -5.70 -10.87
C MET A 63 -3.28 -7.17 -11.30
N ALA A 64 -4.32 -7.75 -11.89
CA ALA A 64 -4.16 -8.97 -12.68
C ALA A 64 -3.25 -8.65 -13.90
N GLY A 65 -2.19 -9.42 -14.03
CA GLY A 65 -1.22 -9.30 -15.12
C GLY A 65 -0.93 -10.66 -15.73
N ARG A 66 0.34 -11.05 -15.79
CA ARG A 66 0.74 -12.39 -16.27
C ARG A 66 0.16 -13.53 -15.43
N THR A 67 -0.08 -13.26 -14.15
CA THR A 67 -0.76 -14.18 -13.24
C THR A 67 -2.13 -13.60 -12.89
N PRO A 68 -3.17 -14.44 -12.82
CA PRO A 68 -4.52 -13.99 -12.49
C PRO A 68 -4.61 -13.51 -11.04
N VAL A 69 -5.66 -12.77 -10.75
CA VAL A 69 -6.16 -12.43 -9.42
C VAL A 69 -7.58 -12.98 -9.35
N PRO A 70 -8.02 -13.55 -8.23
CA PRO A 70 -9.41 -13.98 -8.08
C PRO A 70 -10.39 -12.83 -8.39
N GLU A 71 -11.50 -13.12 -9.04
CA GLU A 71 -12.44 -12.09 -9.50
C GLU A 71 -12.94 -11.20 -8.35
N LYS A 72 -13.21 -11.81 -7.20
CA LYS A 72 -13.64 -11.10 -5.98
C LYS A 72 -12.54 -10.18 -5.40
N GLU A 73 -11.31 -10.38 -5.79
CA GLU A 73 -10.13 -9.58 -5.37
C GLU A 73 -9.67 -8.63 -6.49
N SER A 74 -10.51 -8.39 -7.50
CA SER A 74 -10.23 -7.41 -8.54
C SER A 74 -10.10 -6.00 -7.96
N ILE A 75 -9.35 -5.13 -8.63
CA ILE A 75 -9.24 -3.72 -8.24
C ILE A 75 -10.61 -3.08 -8.11
N ARG A 76 -11.49 -3.30 -9.07
CA ARG A 76 -12.87 -2.81 -9.04
C ARG A 76 -13.64 -3.26 -7.79
N SER A 77 -13.50 -4.53 -7.41
CA SER A 77 -14.17 -5.08 -6.23
C SER A 77 -13.69 -4.39 -4.93
N PHE A 78 -12.38 -4.25 -4.76
CA PHE A 78 -11.83 -3.58 -3.59
C PHE A 78 -12.06 -2.07 -3.59
N ALA A 79 -12.05 -1.44 -4.75
CA ALA A 79 -12.31 -0.01 -4.89
C ALA A 79 -13.71 0.40 -4.39
N ALA A 80 -14.68 -0.51 -4.43
CA ALA A 80 -16.02 -0.27 -3.90
C ALA A 80 -16.04 0.07 -2.40
N HIS A 81 -15.03 -0.34 -1.64
CA HIS A 81 -14.89 -0.01 -0.23
C HIS A 81 -14.32 1.39 0.02
N GLN A 82 -13.70 2.02 -0.98
CA GLN A 82 -13.04 3.34 -0.89
C GLN A 82 -12.06 3.45 0.29
N ALA A 83 -11.49 2.32 0.69
CA ALA A 83 -10.47 2.22 1.71
C ALA A 83 -9.11 2.71 1.17
N THR A 84 -8.13 2.90 2.02
CA THR A 84 -6.75 3.11 1.54
C THR A 84 -6.29 1.89 0.76
N MET A 85 -5.82 2.08 -0.47
CA MET A 85 -5.28 1.00 -1.29
C MET A 85 -3.80 1.19 -1.56
N VAL A 86 -3.02 0.11 -1.43
CA VAL A 86 -1.61 0.07 -1.78
C VAL A 86 -1.41 -1.02 -2.84
N LEU A 87 -0.95 -0.61 -4.02
CA LEU A 87 -0.92 -1.46 -5.19
C LEU A 87 0.52 -1.81 -5.57
N PHE A 88 0.80 -3.10 -5.50
CA PHE A 88 2.07 -3.68 -5.90
C PHE A 88 2.06 -4.08 -7.37
N LEU A 89 3.23 -4.20 -7.99
CA LEU A 89 3.43 -4.81 -9.31
C LEU A 89 2.53 -4.25 -10.43
N SER A 90 2.02 -3.04 -10.28
CA SER A 90 1.00 -2.46 -11.16
C SER A 90 1.49 -1.27 -11.99
N THR A 91 2.75 -0.85 -11.85
CA THR A 91 3.33 0.35 -12.48
C THR A 91 3.25 0.34 -14.01
N GLY A 92 3.29 -0.82 -14.63
CA GLY A 92 3.16 -0.95 -16.10
C GLY A 92 1.71 -0.95 -16.63
N MET A 93 0.71 -0.73 -15.79
CA MET A 93 -0.71 -0.85 -16.12
C MET A 93 -1.54 0.30 -15.53
N LEU A 94 -0.97 1.49 -15.40
CA LEU A 94 -1.59 2.59 -14.64
C LEU A 94 -2.83 3.16 -15.30
N GLU A 95 -2.91 3.18 -16.62
CA GLU A 95 -4.11 3.59 -17.34
C GLU A 95 -5.29 2.67 -16.98
N LYS A 96 -5.09 1.36 -17.17
CA LYS A 96 -6.10 0.36 -16.79
C LYS A 96 -6.39 0.35 -15.29
N LEU A 97 -5.38 0.61 -14.45
CA LEU A 97 -5.57 0.72 -13.00
C LEU A 97 -6.50 1.88 -12.66
N SER A 98 -6.30 3.05 -13.25
CA SER A 98 -7.16 4.20 -13.08
C SER A 98 -8.61 3.89 -13.49
N GLU A 99 -8.81 3.27 -14.65
CA GLU A 99 -10.13 2.84 -15.13
C GLU A 99 -10.83 1.90 -14.14
N GLU A 100 -10.13 0.89 -13.62
CA GLU A 100 -10.68 -0.07 -12.66
C GLU A 100 -11.00 0.57 -11.29
N LEU A 101 -10.18 1.52 -10.84
CA LEU A 101 -10.42 2.27 -9.61
C LEU A 101 -11.69 3.14 -9.74
N VAL A 102 -11.82 3.87 -10.84
CA VAL A 102 -13.00 4.71 -11.12
C VAL A 102 -14.25 3.84 -11.28
N ALA A 103 -14.16 2.76 -12.05
CA ALA A 103 -15.27 1.83 -12.22
C ALA A 103 -15.70 1.14 -10.91
N GLY A 104 -14.83 1.07 -9.91
CA GLY A 104 -15.10 0.57 -8.57
C GLY A 104 -15.63 1.61 -7.59
N GLY A 105 -15.63 2.90 -7.95
CA GLY A 105 -16.25 3.97 -7.14
C GLY A 105 -15.34 5.09 -6.68
N TYR A 106 -14.03 5.05 -6.91
CA TYR A 106 -13.17 6.20 -6.68
C TYR A 106 -13.48 7.30 -7.71
N GLN A 107 -13.33 8.55 -7.29
CA GLN A 107 -13.41 9.68 -8.20
C GLN A 107 -12.05 9.89 -8.89
N GLU A 108 -12.03 10.48 -10.08
CA GLU A 108 -10.77 10.80 -10.77
C GLU A 108 -9.89 11.75 -9.97
N GLU A 109 -10.49 12.62 -9.16
CA GLU A 109 -9.84 13.58 -8.26
C GLU A 109 -9.35 12.94 -6.97
N THR A 110 -9.70 11.68 -6.69
CA THR A 110 -9.23 11.01 -5.47
C THR A 110 -7.71 11.05 -5.39
N PRO A 111 -7.15 11.50 -4.25
CA PRO A 111 -5.70 11.58 -4.08
C PRO A 111 -5.02 10.24 -4.29
N ALA A 112 -3.93 10.28 -5.03
CA ALA A 112 -3.05 9.15 -5.26
C ALA A 112 -1.60 9.59 -5.22
N ALA A 113 -0.72 8.64 -5.02
CA ALA A 113 0.72 8.87 -5.09
C ALA A 113 1.44 7.67 -5.71
N ILE A 114 2.50 7.97 -6.44
CA ILE A 114 3.45 6.98 -6.95
C ILE A 114 4.73 7.15 -6.15
N VAL A 115 5.15 6.10 -5.43
CA VAL A 115 6.39 6.09 -4.67
C VAL A 115 7.39 5.17 -5.36
N TYR A 116 8.34 5.76 -6.04
CA TYR A 116 9.39 5.07 -6.77
C TYR A 116 10.56 4.79 -5.85
N LYS A 117 11.03 3.54 -5.85
CA LYS A 117 12.20 3.10 -5.08
C LYS A 117 12.20 3.59 -3.62
N ALA A 118 11.10 3.42 -2.88
CA ALA A 118 11.02 3.80 -1.47
C ALA A 118 12.26 3.30 -0.70
N THR A 119 12.87 4.16 0.11
CA THR A 119 14.08 3.92 0.91
C THR A 119 15.41 3.79 0.15
N TRP A 120 15.40 3.91 -1.17
CA TRP A 120 16.62 3.90 -1.97
C TRP A 120 17.16 5.32 -2.17
N PRO A 121 18.45 5.48 -2.53
CA PRO A 121 19.00 6.82 -2.82
C PRO A 121 18.26 7.60 -3.91
N GLU A 122 17.64 6.88 -4.85
CA GLU A 122 16.86 7.45 -5.95
C GLU A 122 15.36 7.54 -5.67
N GLU A 123 14.95 7.47 -4.40
CA GLU A 123 13.56 7.62 -4.00
C GLU A 123 12.93 8.88 -4.60
N LYS A 124 11.73 8.70 -5.16
CA LYS A 124 10.88 9.81 -5.62
C LYS A 124 9.45 9.59 -5.16
N VAL A 125 8.85 10.65 -4.66
CA VAL A 125 7.42 10.73 -4.33
C VAL A 125 6.74 11.65 -5.31
N MET A 126 5.71 11.15 -5.98
CA MET A 126 4.93 11.89 -6.97
C MET A 126 3.47 11.88 -6.54
N HIS A 127 2.97 13.02 -6.04
CA HIS A 127 1.56 13.20 -5.75
C HIS A 127 0.79 13.44 -7.04
N CYS A 128 -0.35 12.80 -7.16
CA CYS A 128 -1.25 12.88 -8.30
C CYS A 128 -2.69 12.55 -7.86
N THR A 129 -3.57 12.31 -8.80
CA THR A 129 -4.91 11.78 -8.56
C THR A 129 -5.08 10.45 -9.28
N VAL A 130 -6.17 9.74 -9.00
CA VAL A 130 -6.53 8.51 -9.70
C VAL A 130 -6.54 8.75 -11.21
N GLY A 131 -7.14 9.84 -11.67
CA GLY A 131 -7.23 10.18 -13.10
C GLY A 131 -5.90 10.55 -13.76
N THR A 132 -4.88 10.95 -12.99
CA THR A 132 -3.59 11.42 -13.53
C THR A 132 -2.42 10.46 -13.27
N LEU A 133 -2.70 9.24 -12.79
CA LEU A 133 -1.68 8.23 -12.49
C LEU A 133 -0.77 7.93 -13.68
N ALA A 134 -1.36 7.63 -14.84
CA ALA A 134 -0.61 7.24 -16.05
C ALA A 134 0.24 8.40 -16.58
N GLU A 135 -0.36 9.59 -16.73
CA GLU A 135 0.34 10.81 -17.16
C GLU A 135 1.52 11.15 -16.24
N THR A 136 1.31 11.03 -14.91
CA THR A 136 2.36 11.32 -13.93
C THR A 136 3.53 10.35 -14.07
N ALA A 137 3.27 9.05 -14.21
CA ALA A 137 4.33 8.06 -14.38
C ALA A 137 5.09 8.23 -15.70
N GLU A 138 4.39 8.59 -16.78
CA GLU A 138 5.01 8.86 -18.09
C GLU A 138 5.93 10.08 -18.02
N ARG A 139 5.45 11.20 -17.49
CA ARG A 139 6.23 12.42 -17.28
C ARG A 139 7.49 12.18 -16.46
N GLU A 140 7.38 11.39 -15.41
CA GLU A 140 8.50 11.06 -14.50
C GLU A 140 9.34 9.86 -14.98
N LYS A 141 8.96 9.24 -16.09
CA LYS A 141 9.62 8.06 -16.70
C LYS A 141 9.70 6.86 -15.74
N VAL A 142 8.65 6.65 -14.95
CA VAL A 142 8.54 5.54 -13.99
C VAL A 142 7.76 4.40 -14.61
N THR A 143 8.43 3.30 -14.89
CA THR A 143 7.83 2.11 -15.55
C THR A 143 7.83 0.85 -14.67
N LYS A 144 8.57 0.86 -13.58
CA LYS A 144 8.71 -0.28 -12.64
C LYS A 144 9.21 0.20 -11.27
N THR A 145 9.26 -0.71 -10.31
CA THR A 145 9.84 -0.48 -8.96
C THR A 145 9.17 0.68 -8.23
N ALA A 146 7.87 0.80 -8.38
CA ALA A 146 7.07 1.79 -7.67
C ALA A 146 5.84 1.14 -7.04
N LEU A 147 5.40 1.73 -5.94
CA LEU A 147 4.12 1.46 -5.30
C LEU A 147 3.16 2.59 -5.64
N ILE A 148 1.91 2.23 -5.83
CA ILE A 148 0.83 3.19 -5.98
C ILE A 148 0.01 3.17 -4.70
N VAL A 149 -0.21 4.34 -4.12
CA VAL A 149 -1.07 4.53 -2.94
C VAL A 149 -2.26 5.37 -3.36
N VAL A 150 -3.46 4.93 -3.02
CA VAL A 150 -4.72 5.59 -3.37
C VAL A 150 -5.56 5.77 -2.13
N GLY A 151 -6.12 6.95 -1.96
CA GLY A 151 -7.10 7.21 -0.90
C GLY A 151 -6.98 8.59 -0.27
N ASN A 152 -8.07 9.00 0.36
CA ASN A 152 -8.18 10.31 1.00
C ASN A 152 -7.24 10.51 2.20
N VAL A 153 -6.58 9.46 2.69
CA VAL A 153 -5.51 9.56 3.70
C VAL A 153 -4.29 10.35 3.21
N LEU A 154 -4.16 10.55 1.89
CA LEU A 154 -3.13 11.40 1.29
C LEU A 154 -3.50 12.89 1.34
N ASN A 155 -4.72 13.22 1.72
CA ASN A 155 -5.16 14.58 1.97
C ASN A 155 -4.70 15.02 3.37
N THR A 156 -4.46 16.32 3.57
CA THR A 156 -3.92 16.84 4.84
C THR A 156 -5.00 17.17 5.87
N GLU A 157 -6.27 17.21 5.48
CA GLU A 157 -7.39 17.50 6.36
C GLU A 157 -7.97 16.20 6.94
N TYR A 158 -7.80 15.99 8.23
CA TYR A 158 -8.31 14.82 8.94
C TYR A 158 -8.67 15.14 10.39
N GLU A 159 -9.52 14.33 10.99
CA GLU A 159 -9.83 14.41 12.42
C GLU A 159 -8.66 13.83 13.25
N ARG A 160 -8.28 14.56 14.30
CA ARG A 160 -7.23 14.08 15.19
C ARG A 160 -7.70 12.86 15.99
N SER A 161 -6.79 11.90 16.16
CA SER A 161 -7.04 10.74 17.01
C SER A 161 -7.31 11.20 18.46
N LYS A 162 -8.40 10.71 19.04
CA LYS A 162 -8.71 10.93 20.46
C LYS A 162 -7.64 10.37 21.39
N LEU A 163 -6.83 9.41 20.92
CA LEU A 163 -5.77 8.79 21.73
C LEU A 163 -4.78 9.81 22.31
N TYR A 164 -4.50 10.88 21.58
CA TYR A 164 -3.60 11.96 22.00
C TYR A 164 -4.33 13.17 22.59
N ASP A 165 -5.65 13.13 22.65
CA ASP A 165 -6.45 14.18 23.32
C ASP A 165 -6.16 14.16 24.82
N PRO A 166 -5.76 15.30 25.44
CA PRO A 166 -5.54 15.37 26.89
C PRO A 166 -6.76 14.99 27.73
N ALA A 167 -7.97 15.23 27.23
CA ALA A 167 -9.22 14.90 27.92
C ALA A 167 -9.59 13.41 27.80
N PHE A 168 -8.96 12.65 26.91
CA PHE A 168 -9.28 11.25 26.68
C PHE A 168 -8.55 10.33 27.67
N THR A 169 -9.33 9.54 28.42
CA THR A 169 -8.78 8.53 29.34
C THR A 169 -8.40 7.28 28.57
N THR A 170 -7.18 6.81 28.77
CA THR A 170 -6.69 5.52 28.29
C THR A 170 -6.38 4.60 29.46
N GLU A 171 -6.08 3.34 29.20
CA GLU A 171 -5.63 2.38 30.21
C GLU A 171 -4.40 2.89 31.01
N PHE A 172 -3.55 3.68 30.36
CA PHE A 172 -2.28 4.19 30.91
C PHE A 172 -2.33 5.65 31.34
N ARG A 173 -3.42 6.39 31.07
CA ARG A 173 -3.52 7.82 31.32
C ARG A 173 -4.96 8.23 31.60
N LYS A 174 -5.19 8.89 32.76
CA LYS A 174 -6.46 9.60 33.01
C LYS A 174 -6.52 10.90 32.22
N GLY A 175 -7.63 11.14 31.53
CA GLY A 175 -7.91 12.41 30.89
C GLY A 175 -7.89 13.56 31.88
N LYS A 176 -7.43 14.73 31.46
CA LYS A 176 -7.54 15.96 32.27
C LYS A 176 -8.90 16.55 32.00
N GLU A 177 -9.59 16.96 33.05
CA GLU A 177 -10.76 17.82 32.93
C GLU A 177 -10.29 19.16 32.32
N VAL A 178 -10.92 19.59 31.22
CA VAL A 178 -10.67 20.87 30.55
C VAL A 178 -11.61 21.90 31.08
#